data_fc52d07df5a1de928927e5bc1b2f20c2
#
_entry.id   fc52d07df5a1de928927e5bc1b2f20c2
#
_cell.length_a   1.000
_cell.length_b   1.000
_cell.length_c   1.000
_cell.angle_alpha   90.00
_cell.angle_beta   90.00
_cell.angle_gamma   90.00
#
_symmetry.space_group_name_H-M   'P 1'
#
loop_
_entity.id
_entity.type
_entity.pdbx_description
1 polymer ?
#
loop_
_entity_poly.entity_id
_entity_poly.type
_entity_poly.pdbx_seq_one_letter_code
_entity_poly.pdbx_strand_id
1 'polypeptide(L)'
;MISTQVKPALDTKGNLVGPDAVNPKYGTPKCEFHCQLAKLPGGGWVGAHPSLGERAAVALLQRSPVLGDVWTGARAKAEIRREVTGPRGQDMRADFVVSGSGKDCVLEVKTVVDASVDSGVAAEEEESSTVAGLFPWGKQNQKGPDGEKVVSARAIKHVDALAAIAKEDVASAAVLFVVARCDCSSFRPHAARCPSFAAHLKDAKKAGVTLVARRIRWDVRDGVAHAFDDGAIPVDV
;
A
#
# COMPACT_ATOMS: atom_id res chain seq x y z
N MET A 1 -5.33 -9.04 25.15
CA MET A 1 -6.62 -8.66 24.53
C MET A 1 -6.32 -7.66 23.44
N ILE A 2 -6.68 -7.95 22.19
CA ILE A 2 -6.47 -7.01 21.05
C ILE A 2 -7.61 -5.99 21.09
N SER A 3 -7.27 -4.71 21.28
CA SER A 3 -8.23 -3.62 21.16
C SER A 3 -8.37 -3.22 19.69
N THR A 4 -9.59 -3.08 19.21
CA THR A 4 -9.87 -2.73 17.82
C THR A 4 -10.73 -1.48 17.74
N GLN A 5 -10.42 -0.60 16.79
CA GLN A 5 -11.33 0.46 16.41
C GLN A 5 -12.16 -0.03 15.23
N VAL A 6 -13.48 -0.02 15.39
CA VAL A 6 -14.44 -0.40 14.36
C VAL A 6 -15.33 0.80 14.01
N LYS A 7 -15.79 0.85 12.79
CA LYS A 7 -16.80 1.81 12.33
C LYS A 7 -17.97 1.05 11.73
N PRO A 8 -19.18 1.59 11.82
CA PRO A 8 -20.30 1.05 11.06
C PRO A 8 -19.94 0.97 9.57
N ALA A 9 -20.41 -0.06 8.92
CA ALA A 9 -20.27 -0.17 7.47
C ALA A 9 -21.12 0.91 6.80
N LEU A 10 -20.57 1.57 5.79
CA LEU A 10 -21.26 2.60 5.03
C LEU A 10 -21.30 2.19 3.55
N ASP A 11 -22.39 2.54 2.87
CA ASP A 11 -22.47 2.42 1.42
C ASP A 11 -21.60 3.49 0.71
N THR A 12 -21.57 3.47 -0.64
CA THR A 12 -20.84 4.44 -1.43
C THR A 12 -21.35 5.88 -1.30
N LYS A 13 -22.53 6.08 -0.71
CA LYS A 13 -23.15 7.38 -0.43
C LYS A 13 -22.99 7.83 1.02
N GLY A 14 -22.35 7.00 1.87
CA GLY A 14 -22.12 7.32 3.27
C GLY A 14 -23.29 6.94 4.20
N ASN A 15 -24.31 6.20 3.72
CA ASN A 15 -25.38 5.73 4.58
C ASN A 15 -24.95 4.49 5.37
N LEU A 16 -25.45 4.36 6.61
CA LEU A 16 -25.27 3.14 7.40
C LEU A 16 -25.84 1.95 6.64
N VAL A 17 -25.03 0.91 6.52
CA VAL A 17 -25.41 -0.33 5.87
C VAL A 17 -25.81 -1.31 6.98
N GLY A 18 -27.10 -1.62 7.07
CA GLY A 18 -27.63 -2.67 7.94
C GLY A 18 -27.78 -4.01 7.21
N PRO A 19 -28.17 -5.06 7.91
CA PRO A 19 -28.39 -6.38 7.32
C PRO A 19 -29.43 -6.39 6.19
N ASP A 20 -30.30 -5.38 6.14
CA ASP A 20 -31.33 -5.23 5.11
C ASP A 20 -30.91 -4.37 3.90
N ALA A 21 -29.72 -3.77 3.93
CA ALA A 21 -29.23 -2.96 2.82
C ALA A 21 -28.60 -3.85 1.75
N VAL A 22 -29.27 -4.02 0.64
CA VAL A 22 -28.76 -4.79 -0.52
C VAL A 22 -28.06 -3.87 -1.48
N ASN A 23 -26.76 -4.08 -1.68
CA ASN A 23 -26.02 -3.42 -2.75
C ASN A 23 -26.30 -4.16 -4.07
N PRO A 24 -26.84 -3.49 -5.12
CA PRO A 24 -27.15 -4.16 -6.39
C PRO A 24 -25.97 -4.86 -7.04
N LYS A 25 -24.74 -4.40 -6.78
CA LYS A 25 -23.51 -4.96 -7.35
C LYS A 25 -22.88 -6.04 -6.47
N TYR A 26 -22.96 -5.92 -5.15
CA TYR A 26 -22.22 -6.77 -4.20
C TYR A 26 -23.11 -7.56 -3.25
N GLY A 27 -24.45 -7.43 -3.35
CA GLY A 27 -25.41 -8.10 -2.50
C GLY A 27 -25.49 -7.51 -1.08
N THR A 28 -26.02 -8.28 -0.15
CA THR A 28 -26.14 -7.89 1.26
C THR A 28 -24.74 -7.80 1.89
N PRO A 29 -24.48 -6.74 2.69
CA PRO A 29 -23.23 -6.63 3.43
C PRO A 29 -23.02 -7.82 4.36
N LYS A 30 -21.81 -8.36 4.37
CA LYS A 30 -21.46 -9.52 5.21
C LYS A 30 -21.16 -9.16 6.66
N CYS A 31 -21.05 -7.87 6.98
CA CYS A 31 -20.74 -7.38 8.32
C CYS A 31 -21.34 -5.99 8.55
N GLU A 32 -21.70 -5.72 9.78
CA GLU A 32 -22.23 -4.42 10.23
C GLU A 32 -21.10 -3.41 10.52
N PHE A 33 -19.90 -3.90 10.77
CA PHE A 33 -18.76 -3.09 11.17
C PHE A 33 -17.51 -3.45 10.35
N HIS A 34 -16.70 -2.44 10.07
CA HIS A 34 -15.36 -2.61 9.50
C HIS A 34 -14.29 -2.30 10.54
N CYS A 35 -13.36 -3.22 10.75
CA CYS A 35 -12.17 -2.94 11.54
C CYS A 35 -11.30 -1.91 10.81
N GLN A 36 -11.10 -0.74 11.42
CA GLN A 36 -10.24 0.31 10.88
C GLN A 36 -8.81 0.16 11.40
N LEU A 37 -8.67 0.01 12.72
CA LEU A 37 -7.39 -0.13 13.39
C LEU A 37 -7.44 -1.33 14.33
N ALA A 38 -6.30 -2.02 14.47
CA ALA A 38 -6.08 -3.02 15.50
C ALA A 38 -4.87 -2.60 16.37
N LYS A 39 -4.97 -2.79 17.69
CA LYS A 39 -3.88 -2.47 18.62
C LYS A 39 -2.90 -3.64 18.68
N LEU A 40 -1.61 -3.32 18.54
CA LEU A 40 -0.54 -4.30 18.63
C LEU A 40 -0.30 -4.71 20.10
N PRO A 41 0.14 -5.94 20.37
CA PRO A 41 0.46 -6.39 21.72
C PRO A 41 1.51 -5.53 22.43
N GLY A 42 2.54 -5.07 21.71
CA GLY A 42 3.59 -4.17 22.18
C GLY A 42 3.20 -2.70 22.27
N GLY A 43 1.94 -2.37 22.02
CA GLY A 43 1.46 -0.98 21.90
C GLY A 43 1.43 -0.51 20.45
N GLY A 44 0.92 0.72 20.23
CA GLY A 44 0.70 1.24 18.89
C GLY A 44 -0.48 0.62 18.17
N TRP A 45 -0.76 1.12 16.97
CA TRP A 45 -1.88 0.72 16.15
C TRP A 45 -1.45 0.33 14.74
N VAL A 46 -2.13 -0.64 14.15
CA VAL A 46 -2.01 -1.00 12.74
C VAL A 46 -3.30 -0.68 12.00
N GLY A 47 -3.18 -0.07 10.82
CA GLY A 47 -4.31 0.18 9.92
C GLY A 47 -4.78 -1.11 9.30
N ALA A 48 -5.95 -1.61 9.70
CA ALA A 48 -6.49 -2.91 9.29
C ALA A 48 -7.41 -2.84 8.07
N HIS A 49 -7.95 -1.66 7.75
CA HIS A 49 -8.87 -1.51 6.62
C HIS A 49 -8.10 -1.17 5.33
N PRO A 50 -8.34 -1.87 4.20
CA PRO A 50 -7.60 -1.67 2.95
C PRO A 50 -7.63 -0.22 2.41
N SER A 51 -8.75 0.51 2.58
CA SER A 51 -8.87 1.89 2.11
C SER A 51 -8.01 2.89 2.87
N LEU A 52 -7.45 2.53 4.01
CA LEU A 52 -6.61 3.45 4.80
C LEU A 52 -5.30 3.79 4.09
N GLY A 53 -4.71 2.82 3.38
CA GLY A 53 -3.48 3.05 2.62
C GLY A 53 -3.68 4.06 1.50
N GLU A 54 -4.76 3.92 0.71
CA GLU A 54 -5.09 4.88 -0.35
C GLU A 54 -5.39 6.28 0.21
N ARG A 55 -6.16 6.35 1.31
CA ARG A 55 -6.45 7.63 1.99
C ARG A 55 -5.19 8.29 2.54
N ALA A 56 -4.29 7.51 3.12
CA ALA A 56 -2.98 8.00 3.58
C ALA A 56 -2.14 8.48 2.39
N ALA A 57 -2.11 7.74 1.27
CA ALA A 57 -1.39 8.14 0.07
C ALA A 57 -1.83 9.50 -0.47
N VAL A 58 -3.14 9.81 -0.49
CA VAL A 58 -3.64 11.14 -0.86
C VAL A 58 -3.01 12.23 0.02
N ALA A 59 -3.02 12.04 1.34
CA ALA A 59 -2.45 13.00 2.27
C ALA A 59 -0.92 13.12 2.14
N LEU A 60 -0.23 12.00 1.92
CA LEU A 60 1.20 11.95 1.69
C LEU A 60 1.60 12.73 0.43
N LEU A 61 0.92 12.52 -0.68
CA LEU A 61 1.18 13.23 -1.94
C LEU A 61 0.92 14.74 -1.82
N GLN A 62 -0.09 15.13 -1.07
CA GLN A 62 -0.46 16.55 -0.90
C GLN A 62 0.41 17.31 0.12
N ARG A 63 0.86 16.66 1.19
CA ARG A 63 1.40 17.34 2.39
C ARG A 63 2.81 16.93 2.78
N SER A 64 3.27 15.75 2.36
CA SER A 64 4.56 15.17 2.71
C SER A 64 5.61 15.38 1.61
N PRO A 65 6.90 15.20 1.86
CA PRO A 65 7.95 15.20 0.84
C PRO A 65 7.83 14.06 -0.17
N VAL A 66 6.99 13.07 0.07
CA VAL A 66 6.80 11.87 -0.79
C VAL A 66 6.55 12.20 -2.26
N LEU A 67 5.92 13.33 -2.54
CA LEU A 67 5.72 13.76 -3.93
C LEU A 67 7.06 13.97 -4.65
N GLY A 68 8.06 14.56 -3.95
CA GLY A 68 9.40 14.73 -4.47
C GLY A 68 10.18 13.42 -4.62
N ASP A 69 9.84 12.40 -3.84
CA ASP A 69 10.46 11.07 -3.95
C ASP A 69 10.00 10.31 -5.21
N VAL A 70 8.79 10.56 -5.68
CA VAL A 70 8.18 9.84 -6.81
C VAL A 70 8.10 10.67 -8.10
N TRP A 71 8.18 12.00 -8.02
CA TRP A 71 8.04 12.91 -9.15
C TRP A 71 8.95 14.12 -9.03
N THR A 72 9.66 14.44 -10.12
CA THR A 72 10.71 15.48 -10.15
C THR A 72 10.21 16.87 -10.53
N GLY A 73 8.93 17.05 -10.84
CA GLY A 73 8.36 18.33 -11.22
C GLY A 73 8.16 19.29 -10.04
N ALA A 74 7.89 20.57 -10.35
CA ALA A 74 7.64 21.58 -9.32
C ALA A 74 6.31 21.33 -8.60
N ARG A 75 6.36 21.05 -7.30
CA ARG A 75 5.20 20.71 -6.46
C ARG A 75 4.02 21.67 -6.60
N ALA A 76 4.29 22.97 -6.71
CA ALA A 76 3.24 24.00 -6.86
C ALA A 76 2.44 23.88 -8.17
N LYS A 77 2.94 23.10 -9.14
CA LYS A 77 2.30 22.85 -10.43
C LYS A 77 1.81 21.41 -10.59
N ALA A 78 1.88 20.60 -9.52
CA ALA A 78 1.47 19.23 -9.57
C ALA A 78 -0.05 19.11 -9.65
N GLU A 79 -0.51 18.40 -10.68
CA GLU A 79 -1.88 17.90 -10.80
C GLU A 79 -1.88 16.41 -10.44
N ILE A 80 -2.68 16.03 -9.45
CA ILE A 80 -2.78 14.65 -8.98
C ILE A 80 -4.14 14.11 -9.37
N ARG A 81 -4.18 13.27 -10.40
CA ARG A 81 -5.38 12.55 -10.86
C ARG A 81 -5.42 11.17 -10.21
N ARG A 82 -6.63 10.73 -9.84
CA ARG A 82 -6.86 9.43 -9.15
C ARG A 82 -7.56 8.46 -10.09
N GLU A 83 -7.37 7.17 -9.84
CA GLU A 83 -8.11 6.09 -10.50
C GLU A 83 -8.02 6.16 -12.04
N VAL A 84 -6.85 6.42 -12.58
CA VAL A 84 -6.65 6.63 -14.02
C VAL A 84 -6.60 5.30 -14.75
N THR A 85 -7.55 5.06 -15.64
CA THR A 85 -7.63 3.84 -16.46
C THR A 85 -6.73 3.99 -17.69
N GLY A 86 -5.99 2.92 -18.00
CA GLY A 86 -5.15 2.82 -19.19
C GLY A 86 -4.01 3.85 -19.27
N PRO A 87 -3.30 4.15 -18.16
CA PRO A 87 -2.22 5.13 -18.21
C PRO A 87 -1.16 4.66 -19.21
N ARG A 88 -0.79 5.53 -20.14
CA ARG A 88 0.18 5.22 -21.20
C ARG A 88 -0.12 3.94 -21.98
N GLY A 89 -1.40 3.63 -22.21
CA GLY A 89 -1.85 2.46 -22.96
C GLY A 89 -1.76 1.13 -22.21
N GLN A 90 -1.35 1.12 -20.96
CA GLN A 90 -1.24 -0.09 -20.16
C GLN A 90 -2.62 -0.58 -19.67
N ASP A 91 -2.85 -1.90 -19.72
CA ASP A 91 -4.07 -2.53 -19.20
C ASP A 91 -4.05 -2.59 -17.66
N MET A 92 -4.10 -1.41 -17.05
CA MET A 92 -4.23 -1.24 -15.61
C MET A 92 -5.06 -0.01 -15.28
N ARG A 93 -5.52 0.09 -14.04
CA ARG A 93 -6.03 1.31 -13.45
C ARG A 93 -5.04 1.75 -12.37
N ALA A 94 -4.30 2.82 -12.63
CA ALA A 94 -3.35 3.37 -11.69
C ALA A 94 -4.08 4.13 -10.57
N ASP A 95 -3.59 3.99 -9.34
CA ASP A 95 -4.17 4.71 -8.20
C ASP A 95 -4.02 6.22 -8.37
N PHE A 96 -2.86 6.66 -8.90
CA PHE A 96 -2.59 8.07 -9.19
C PHE A 96 -1.79 8.26 -10.48
N VAL A 97 -2.01 9.41 -11.12
CA VAL A 97 -1.10 9.98 -12.11
C VAL A 97 -0.79 11.40 -11.68
N VAL A 98 0.49 11.71 -11.49
CA VAL A 98 0.98 13.05 -11.18
C VAL A 98 1.50 13.68 -12.45
N SER A 99 0.97 14.84 -12.80
CA SER A 99 1.33 15.63 -14.00
C SER A 99 1.72 17.04 -13.63
N GLY A 100 2.32 17.79 -14.56
CA GLY A 100 2.67 19.19 -14.38
C GLY A 100 3.94 19.58 -15.12
N SER A 101 4.90 20.22 -14.44
CA SER A 101 6.19 20.54 -15.03
C SER A 101 7.13 19.34 -14.96
N GLY A 102 7.39 18.70 -16.08
CA GLY A 102 8.24 17.51 -16.17
C GLY A 102 7.49 16.27 -16.71
N LYS A 103 8.12 15.11 -16.63
CA LYS A 103 7.49 13.85 -17.03
C LYS A 103 6.36 13.51 -16.05
N ASP A 104 5.24 13.04 -16.59
CA ASP A 104 4.18 12.46 -15.75
C ASP A 104 4.73 11.28 -14.95
N CYS A 105 4.17 11.05 -13.76
CA CYS A 105 4.46 9.86 -12.97
C CYS A 105 3.20 9.01 -12.80
N VAL A 106 3.27 7.75 -13.20
CA VAL A 106 2.23 6.75 -12.91
C VAL A 106 2.56 6.08 -11.59
N LEU A 107 1.66 6.20 -10.61
CA LEU A 107 1.89 5.75 -9.24
C LEU A 107 0.85 4.71 -8.82
N GLU A 108 1.33 3.60 -8.33
CA GLU A 108 0.54 2.54 -7.68
C GLU A 108 0.79 2.56 -6.17
N VAL A 109 -0.26 2.35 -5.39
CA VAL A 109 -0.20 2.30 -3.92
C VAL A 109 -0.43 0.87 -3.43
N LYS A 110 0.39 0.45 -2.48
CA LYS A 110 0.21 -0.84 -1.79
C LYS A 110 0.13 -0.61 -0.29
N THR A 111 -0.98 -1.00 0.32
CA THR A 111 -1.14 -0.98 1.78
C THR A 111 -0.43 -2.19 2.38
N VAL A 112 0.49 -1.93 3.29
CA VAL A 112 1.28 -2.96 3.99
C VAL A 112 0.81 -3.01 5.44
N VAL A 113 0.25 -4.16 5.84
CA VAL A 113 -0.28 -4.40 7.19
C VAL A 113 0.41 -5.57 7.89
N ASP A 114 0.99 -6.49 7.11
CA ASP A 114 1.71 -7.63 7.62
C ASP A 114 3.17 -7.30 7.91
N ALA A 115 3.77 -8.02 8.82
CA ALA A 115 5.17 -7.87 9.16
C ALA A 115 5.78 -9.15 9.71
N SER A 116 7.09 -9.29 9.58
CA SER A 116 7.85 -10.32 10.29
C SER A 116 8.95 -9.70 11.11
N VAL A 117 9.24 -10.35 12.22
CA VAL A 117 10.44 -10.07 12.99
C VAL A 117 11.57 -10.85 12.32
N ASP A 118 12.62 -10.18 11.89
CA ASP A 118 13.85 -10.85 11.50
C ASP A 118 14.53 -11.37 12.75
N SER A 119 14.28 -12.63 13.07
CA SER A 119 15.02 -13.38 14.08
C SER A 119 16.42 -13.76 13.54
N GLY A 120 17.12 -12.76 13.06
CA GLY A 120 18.49 -12.95 12.59
C GLY A 120 19.48 -12.66 13.70
N VAL A 121 19.47 -13.40 14.77
CA VAL A 121 20.59 -13.78 15.63
C VAL A 121 20.02 -14.49 16.87
N ALA A 122 20.74 -15.47 17.37
CA ALA A 122 20.40 -16.27 18.55
C ALA A 122 19.94 -15.43 19.75
N ALA A 123 18.97 -15.97 20.47
CA ALA A 123 18.20 -15.40 21.56
C ALA A 123 19.03 -14.99 22.80
N GLU A 124 19.98 -14.10 22.69
CA GLU A 124 20.72 -13.59 23.86
C GLU A 124 20.82 -12.06 23.98
N GLU A 125 20.31 -11.28 23.02
CA GLU A 125 20.23 -9.82 23.17
C GLU A 125 18.87 -9.29 22.71
N GLU A 126 18.03 -8.90 23.64
CA GLU A 126 16.67 -8.39 23.48
C GLU A 126 16.56 -7.02 22.75
N GLU A 127 17.62 -6.46 22.19
CA GLU A 127 17.64 -5.04 21.78
C GLU A 127 17.60 -4.79 20.27
N SER A 128 17.52 -5.78 19.37
CA SER A 128 17.57 -5.48 17.93
C SER A 128 16.78 -6.42 17.01
N SER A 129 15.55 -6.76 17.36
CA SER A 129 14.69 -7.41 16.37
C SER A 129 14.15 -6.37 15.39
N THR A 130 14.70 -6.32 14.18
CA THR A 130 14.19 -5.47 13.11
C THR A 130 12.87 -6.04 12.57
N VAL A 131 11.83 -5.24 12.60
CA VAL A 131 10.51 -5.60 12.06
C VAL A 131 10.42 -5.10 10.63
N ALA A 132 10.23 -6.00 9.67
CA ALA A 132 10.00 -5.62 8.28
C ALA A 132 8.53 -5.72 7.91
N GLY A 133 7.98 -4.67 7.28
CA GLY A 133 6.68 -4.71 6.64
C GLY A 133 6.69 -5.64 5.44
N LEU A 134 5.68 -6.49 5.28
CA LEU A 134 5.60 -7.52 4.24
C LEU A 134 4.41 -7.32 3.31
N PHE A 135 4.64 -7.48 1.99
CA PHE A 135 3.59 -7.49 0.98
C PHE A 135 3.96 -8.45 -0.18
N PRO A 136 3.01 -9.13 -0.82
CA PRO A 136 1.58 -9.22 -0.46
C PRO A 136 1.33 -10.22 0.67
N TRP A 137 0.24 -10.02 1.40
CA TRP A 137 -0.22 -10.95 2.41
C TRP A 137 -1.54 -11.60 2.02
N GLY A 138 -1.72 -12.88 2.33
CA GLY A 138 -2.96 -13.61 2.03
C GLY A 138 -2.73 -15.06 1.60
N LYS A 139 -3.79 -15.65 1.04
CA LYS A 139 -3.76 -17.01 0.51
C LYS A 139 -3.26 -17.02 -0.95
N GLN A 140 -2.46 -18.02 -1.29
CA GLN A 140 -2.01 -18.29 -2.66
C GLN A 140 -3.13 -19.00 -3.45
N ASN A 141 -4.17 -18.26 -3.82
CA ASN A 141 -5.36 -18.78 -4.50
C ASN A 141 -5.64 -18.13 -5.85
N GLN A 142 -4.76 -17.25 -6.32
CA GLN A 142 -4.84 -16.64 -7.64
C GLN A 142 -3.82 -17.28 -8.58
N LYS A 143 -4.07 -17.17 -9.89
CA LYS A 143 -3.15 -17.64 -10.93
C LYS A 143 -2.25 -16.50 -11.36
N GLY A 144 -0.95 -16.68 -11.22
CA GLY A 144 0.08 -15.74 -11.66
C GLY A 144 0.33 -15.79 -13.18
N PRO A 145 1.23 -14.95 -13.70
CA PRO A 145 1.51 -14.85 -15.13
C PRO A 145 2.01 -16.16 -15.74
N ASP A 146 2.80 -16.94 -15.03
CA ASP A 146 3.34 -18.22 -15.48
C ASP A 146 2.45 -19.42 -15.09
N GLY A 147 1.23 -19.16 -14.62
CA GLY A 147 0.27 -20.18 -14.21
C GLY A 147 0.45 -20.69 -12.78
N GLU A 148 1.45 -20.21 -12.06
CA GLU A 148 1.75 -20.54 -10.67
C GLU A 148 0.70 -19.94 -9.70
N LYS A 149 0.65 -20.49 -8.48
CA LYS A 149 -0.22 -19.96 -7.44
C LYS A 149 0.43 -18.74 -6.78
N VAL A 150 -0.30 -17.62 -6.78
CA VAL A 150 0.16 -16.37 -6.19
C VAL A 150 -0.85 -15.80 -5.19
N VAL A 151 -0.38 -14.89 -4.33
CA VAL A 151 -1.23 -14.16 -3.41
C VAL A 151 -2.02 -13.06 -4.13
N SER A 152 -1.39 -12.35 -5.08
CA SER A 152 -2.01 -11.24 -5.81
C SER A 152 -1.50 -11.16 -7.25
N ALA A 153 -2.22 -11.77 -8.17
CA ALA A 153 -1.96 -11.65 -9.61
C ALA A 153 -2.09 -10.19 -10.09
N ARG A 154 -3.06 -9.44 -9.53
CA ARG A 154 -3.24 -8.03 -9.85
C ARG A 154 -2.02 -7.19 -9.45
N ALA A 155 -1.41 -7.46 -8.29
CA ALA A 155 -0.22 -6.70 -7.87
C ALA A 155 0.97 -6.94 -8.81
N ILE A 156 1.17 -8.18 -9.26
CA ILE A 156 2.18 -8.55 -10.25
C ILE A 156 1.92 -7.82 -11.57
N LYS A 157 0.70 -7.92 -12.12
CA LYS A 157 0.31 -7.24 -13.34
C LYS A 157 0.56 -5.74 -13.30
N HIS A 158 0.23 -5.07 -12.18
CA HIS A 158 0.46 -3.64 -12.03
C HIS A 158 1.95 -3.28 -12.00
N VAL A 159 2.77 -4.09 -11.33
CA VAL A 159 4.23 -3.89 -11.29
C VAL A 159 4.84 -4.06 -12.68
N ASP A 160 4.39 -5.05 -13.46
CA ASP A 160 4.84 -5.26 -14.85
C ASP A 160 4.45 -4.09 -15.75
N ALA A 161 3.23 -3.58 -15.62
CA ALA A 161 2.78 -2.41 -16.37
C ALA A 161 3.61 -1.16 -16.03
N LEU A 162 3.94 -0.95 -14.76
CA LEU A 162 4.84 0.14 -14.35
C LEU A 162 6.25 -0.03 -14.91
N ALA A 163 6.77 -1.27 -14.93
CA ALA A 163 8.06 -1.58 -15.54
C ALA A 163 8.08 -1.27 -17.04
N ALA A 164 6.99 -1.58 -17.76
CA ALA A 164 6.85 -1.23 -19.16
C ALA A 164 6.87 0.29 -19.38
N ILE A 165 6.10 1.05 -18.58
CA ILE A 165 6.08 2.53 -18.63
C ILE A 165 7.48 3.11 -18.38
N ALA A 166 8.19 2.61 -17.36
CA ALA A 166 9.52 3.10 -17.02
C ALA A 166 10.55 2.85 -18.15
N LYS A 167 10.45 1.70 -18.83
CA LYS A 167 11.33 1.37 -19.97
C LYS A 167 11.13 2.26 -21.19
N GLU A 168 9.92 2.74 -21.43
CA GLU A 168 9.61 3.64 -22.55
C GLU A 168 10.14 5.07 -22.34
N ASP A 169 10.53 5.41 -21.11
CA ASP A 169 11.08 6.71 -20.67
C ASP A 169 10.22 7.95 -21.01
N VAL A 170 8.97 7.76 -21.39
CA VAL A 170 8.00 8.84 -21.67
C VAL A 170 7.29 9.34 -20.42
N ALA A 171 7.26 8.51 -19.37
CA ALA A 171 6.77 8.84 -18.05
C ALA A 171 7.61 8.13 -16.99
N SER A 172 7.65 8.66 -15.79
CA SER A 172 8.17 7.93 -14.65
C SER A 172 7.10 7.00 -14.08
N ALA A 173 7.54 5.97 -13.36
CA ALA A 173 6.66 5.03 -12.71
C ALA A 173 7.13 4.77 -11.28
N ALA A 174 6.19 4.64 -10.35
CA ALA A 174 6.52 4.43 -8.96
C ALA A 174 5.53 3.50 -8.25
N VAL A 175 6.01 2.81 -7.21
CA VAL A 175 5.18 2.11 -6.23
C VAL A 175 5.40 2.74 -4.86
N LEU A 176 4.31 3.18 -4.23
CA LEU A 176 4.29 3.68 -2.86
C LEU A 176 3.73 2.61 -1.93
N PHE A 177 4.59 2.05 -1.11
CA PHE A 177 4.21 1.14 -0.03
C PHE A 177 3.83 1.97 1.19
N VAL A 178 2.55 2.02 1.53
CA VAL A 178 2.04 2.65 2.74
C VAL A 178 2.06 1.61 3.84
N VAL A 179 3.09 1.64 4.67
CA VAL A 179 3.27 0.71 5.79
C VAL A 179 2.41 1.21 6.96
N ALA A 180 1.21 0.61 7.08
CA ALA A 180 0.16 1.06 7.97
C ALA A 180 0.37 0.64 9.43
N ARG A 181 1.64 0.55 9.87
CA ARG A 181 2.06 0.18 11.24
C ARG A 181 3.38 0.85 11.60
N CYS A 182 3.50 1.28 12.87
CA CYS A 182 4.61 2.10 13.34
C CYS A 182 5.84 1.31 13.80
N ASP A 183 5.72 0.00 13.96
CA ASP A 183 6.79 -0.88 14.46
C ASP A 183 7.74 -1.40 13.37
N CYS A 184 7.46 -1.13 12.08
CA CYS A 184 8.34 -1.53 10.99
C CYS A 184 9.51 -0.56 10.80
N SER A 185 10.72 -1.10 10.70
CA SER A 185 11.96 -0.36 10.39
C SER A 185 12.34 -0.44 8.90
N SER A 186 11.83 -1.42 8.16
CA SER A 186 12.00 -1.56 6.71
C SER A 186 10.74 -2.14 6.05
N PHE A 187 10.75 -2.21 4.72
CA PHE A 187 9.79 -2.94 3.92
C PHE A 187 10.52 -3.92 3.01
N ARG A 188 9.96 -5.12 2.85
CA ARG A 188 10.41 -6.09 1.84
C ARG A 188 9.23 -6.87 1.21
N PRO A 189 9.37 -7.35 -0.04
CA PRO A 189 8.38 -8.26 -0.61
C PRO A 189 8.34 -9.56 0.19
N HIS A 190 7.14 -10.12 0.36
CA HIS A 190 6.97 -11.38 1.09
C HIS A 190 7.36 -12.57 0.20
N ALA A 191 8.66 -12.75 -0.06
CA ALA A 191 9.17 -13.76 -0.99
C ALA A 191 8.76 -15.20 -0.61
N ALA A 192 8.68 -15.52 0.69
CA ALA A 192 8.21 -16.84 1.13
C ALA A 192 6.75 -17.13 0.78
N ARG A 193 5.89 -16.09 0.71
CA ARG A 193 4.47 -16.23 0.35
C ARG A 193 4.20 -15.99 -1.13
N CYS A 194 4.94 -15.11 -1.76
CA CYS A 194 4.73 -14.75 -3.16
C CYS A 194 6.09 -14.47 -3.84
N PRO A 195 6.88 -15.53 -4.12
CA PRO A 195 8.18 -15.37 -4.77
C PRO A 195 8.06 -14.69 -6.14
N SER A 196 6.99 -14.94 -6.88
CA SER A 196 6.70 -14.30 -8.16
C SER A 196 6.61 -12.76 -8.00
N PHE A 197 5.82 -12.25 -7.03
CA PHE A 197 5.76 -10.80 -6.79
C PHE A 197 7.14 -10.22 -6.44
N ALA A 198 7.93 -10.91 -5.62
CA ALA A 198 9.27 -10.46 -5.26
C ALA A 198 10.19 -10.35 -6.49
N ALA A 199 10.15 -11.34 -7.38
CA ALA A 199 10.92 -11.33 -8.62
C ALA A 199 10.51 -10.18 -9.54
N HIS A 200 9.20 -10.03 -9.82
CA HIS A 200 8.67 -8.96 -10.66
C HIS A 200 8.95 -7.56 -10.09
N LEU A 201 8.86 -7.38 -8.76
CA LEU A 201 9.20 -6.11 -8.12
C LEU A 201 10.68 -5.75 -8.28
N LYS A 202 11.58 -6.75 -8.13
CA LYS A 202 13.01 -6.59 -8.36
C LYS A 202 13.31 -6.20 -9.81
N ASP A 203 12.64 -6.82 -10.76
CA ASP A 203 12.83 -6.52 -12.19
C ASP A 203 12.24 -5.15 -12.56
N ALA A 204 11.12 -4.75 -11.96
CA ALA A 204 10.58 -3.40 -12.09
C ALA A 204 11.54 -2.33 -11.55
N LYS A 205 12.17 -2.57 -10.40
CA LYS A 205 13.23 -1.67 -9.86
C LYS A 205 14.38 -1.52 -10.84
N LYS A 206 14.87 -2.63 -11.44
CA LYS A 206 15.91 -2.59 -12.49
C LYS A 206 15.47 -1.86 -13.75
N ALA A 207 14.17 -1.91 -14.07
CA ALA A 207 13.57 -1.20 -15.21
C ALA A 207 13.40 0.31 -14.97
N GLY A 208 13.71 0.81 -13.77
CA GLY A 208 13.62 2.23 -13.43
C GLY A 208 12.36 2.62 -12.65
N VAL A 209 11.55 1.65 -12.19
CA VAL A 209 10.43 1.95 -11.29
C VAL A 209 10.95 2.39 -9.93
N THR A 210 10.52 3.57 -9.49
CA THR A 210 10.85 4.10 -8.15
C THR A 210 10.04 3.36 -7.09
N LEU A 211 10.71 2.83 -6.08
CA LEU A 211 10.07 2.15 -4.95
C LEU A 211 10.24 2.99 -3.70
N VAL A 212 9.13 3.40 -3.09
CA VAL A 212 9.10 4.21 -1.87
C VAL A 212 8.26 3.51 -0.82
N ALA A 213 8.74 3.44 0.41
CA ALA A 213 7.97 2.98 1.55
C ALA A 213 7.86 4.09 2.59
N ARG A 214 6.62 4.36 3.03
CA ARG A 214 6.32 5.35 4.07
C ARG A 214 5.64 4.68 5.24
N ARG A 215 6.19 4.87 6.42
CA ARG A 215 5.62 4.37 7.67
C ARG A 215 4.53 5.31 8.16
N ILE A 216 3.41 4.75 8.61
CA ILE A 216 2.29 5.49 9.16
C ILE A 216 2.14 5.12 10.62
N ARG A 217 2.19 6.12 11.48
CA ARG A 217 1.84 6.00 12.89
C ARG A 217 0.38 6.45 13.08
N TRP A 218 -0.35 5.64 13.81
CA TRP A 218 -1.75 5.91 14.15
C TRP A 218 -1.87 6.31 15.62
N ASP A 219 -2.77 7.25 15.87
CA ASP A 219 -3.18 7.65 17.20
C ASP A 219 -4.70 7.69 17.26
N VAL A 220 -5.27 7.38 18.42
CA VAL A 220 -6.72 7.43 18.64
C VAL A 220 -7.00 8.39 19.77
N ARG A 221 -7.65 9.52 19.45
CA ARG A 221 -8.07 10.57 20.39
C ARG A 221 -9.56 10.76 20.28
N ASP A 222 -10.26 10.73 21.39
CA ASP A 222 -11.72 10.91 21.45
C ASP A 222 -12.48 10.02 20.46
N GLY A 223 -12.04 8.78 20.31
CA GLY A 223 -12.62 7.82 19.38
C GLY A 223 -12.30 8.05 17.89
N VAL A 224 -11.49 9.07 17.57
CA VAL A 224 -11.09 9.40 16.19
C VAL A 224 -9.69 8.89 15.92
N ALA A 225 -9.52 8.18 14.79
CA ALA A 225 -8.21 7.74 14.31
C ALA A 225 -7.50 8.88 13.55
N HIS A 226 -6.27 9.16 13.96
CA HIS A 226 -5.37 10.11 13.30
C HIS A 226 -4.20 9.36 12.71
N ALA A 227 -3.85 9.67 11.44
CA ALA A 227 -2.69 9.14 10.74
C ALA A 227 -1.59 10.19 10.68
N PHE A 228 -0.37 9.79 10.99
CA PHE A 228 0.83 10.64 10.91
C PHE A 228 1.83 9.98 9.98
N ASP A 229 2.41 10.77 9.07
CA ASP A 229 3.57 10.36 8.28
C ASP A 229 4.77 10.23 9.22
N ASP A 230 5.20 9.00 9.47
CA ASP A 230 6.28 8.67 10.40
C ASP A 230 7.61 8.40 9.67
N GLY A 231 7.73 8.91 8.46
CA GLY A 231 8.95 8.95 7.67
C GLY A 231 9.10 7.83 6.64
N ALA A 232 10.11 8.00 5.81
CA ALA A 232 10.55 6.99 4.86
C ALA A 232 11.26 5.86 5.60
N ILE A 233 11.08 4.63 5.12
CA ILE A 233 11.83 3.46 5.58
C ILE A 233 12.47 2.74 4.38
N PRO A 234 13.58 2.02 4.57
CA PRO A 234 14.26 1.27 3.51
C PRO A 234 13.33 0.28 2.79
N VAL A 235 13.59 0.11 1.48
CA VAL A 235 12.94 -0.89 0.62
C VAL A 235 13.97 -1.93 0.21
N ASP A 236 13.90 -3.11 0.81
CA ASP A 236 14.84 -4.21 0.64
C ASP A 236 14.32 -5.17 -0.46
N VAL A 237 14.82 -5.00 -1.73
CA VAL A 237 14.39 -5.74 -2.93
C VAL A 237 15.59 -6.24 -3.73
#